data_f94ef5bb3d331a542c3626b12c333e6e
#
_entry.id   f94ef5bb3d331a542c3626b12c333e6e
#
_cell.length_a   1.000
_cell.length_b   1.000
_cell.length_c   1.000
_cell.angle_alpha   90.00
_cell.angle_beta   90.00
_cell.angle_gamma   90.00
#
_symmetry.space_group_name_H-M   'P 1'
#
loop_
_entity.id
_entity.type
_entity.pdbx_description
1 polymer ?
#
loop_
_entity_poly.entity_id
_entity_poly.type
_entity_poly.pdbx_seq_one_letter_code
_entity_poly.pdbx_strand_id
1 'polypeptide(L)'
;MLKILIADNNVGLCETLEAFLERQEAMQVVGIAHDGEETLALIEEREPNVVLLDITMPHLDGLGVMERLSQVPVAERPRIIVLTAFGREDIIRRFTDLGADYFVVKPFDLHVLADRIRQFAGDAADDSVVRETDAEISQPTRMAMRPLINREAMVTELLHRIGIP
;
A
#
# COMPACT_ATOMS: atom_id res chain seq x y z
N MET A 1 13.90 6.37 9.63
CA MET A 1 12.82 5.54 10.15
C MET A 1 11.61 5.64 9.24
N LEU A 2 11.14 4.52 8.79
CA LEU A 2 10.01 4.46 7.87
C LEU A 2 8.71 4.46 8.68
N LYS A 3 7.88 5.46 8.45
CA LYS A 3 6.64 5.65 9.19
C LYS A 3 5.47 5.00 8.46
N ILE A 4 4.76 4.11 9.13
CA ILE A 4 3.68 3.32 8.55
C ILE A 4 2.38 3.60 9.28
N LEU A 5 1.33 3.86 8.51
CA LEU A 5 -0.02 3.98 9.04
C LEU A 5 -0.80 2.74 8.61
N ILE A 6 -1.50 2.12 9.56
CA ILE A 6 -2.35 0.97 9.26
C ILE A 6 -3.81 1.43 9.30
N ALA A 7 -4.53 1.20 8.22
CA ALA A 7 -5.93 1.59 8.10
C ALA A 7 -6.77 0.37 7.74
N ASP A 8 -7.39 -0.25 8.74
CA ASP A 8 -8.18 -1.46 8.55
C ASP A 8 -9.16 -1.57 9.73
N ASN A 9 -10.40 -1.95 9.45
CA ASN A 9 -11.38 -2.07 10.51
C ASN A 9 -11.29 -3.39 11.30
N ASN A 10 -10.41 -4.29 10.89
CA ASN A 10 -10.18 -5.54 11.62
C ASN A 10 -9.14 -5.29 12.70
N VAL A 11 -9.61 -5.17 13.95
CA VAL A 11 -8.75 -4.86 15.08
C VAL A 11 -7.65 -5.89 15.27
N GLY A 12 -7.98 -7.18 15.16
CA GLY A 12 -7.00 -8.25 15.31
C GLY A 12 -5.89 -8.19 14.27
N LEU A 13 -6.24 -7.90 13.04
CA LEU A 13 -5.24 -7.76 11.98
C LEU A 13 -4.34 -6.55 12.26
N CYS A 14 -4.92 -5.44 12.68
CA CYS A 14 -4.13 -4.25 13.01
C CYS A 14 -3.12 -4.53 14.11
N GLU A 15 -3.54 -5.26 15.14
CA GLU A 15 -2.64 -5.61 16.25
C GLU A 15 -1.51 -6.51 15.78
N THR A 16 -1.84 -7.47 14.94
CA THR A 16 -0.84 -8.39 14.38
C THR A 16 0.16 -7.63 13.51
N LEU A 17 -0.34 -6.77 12.66
CA LEU A 17 0.52 -5.96 11.79
C LEU A 17 1.42 -5.03 12.59
N GLU A 18 0.85 -4.37 13.59
CA GLU A 18 1.63 -3.47 14.42
C GLU A 18 2.76 -4.21 15.13
N ALA A 19 2.45 -5.34 15.74
CA ALA A 19 3.45 -6.11 16.47
C ALA A 19 4.56 -6.58 15.53
N PHE A 20 4.20 -7.03 14.34
CA PHE A 20 5.17 -7.52 13.38
C PHE A 20 6.05 -6.40 12.83
N LEU A 21 5.43 -5.31 12.41
CA LEU A 21 6.16 -4.21 11.77
C LEU A 21 7.06 -3.47 12.75
N GLU A 22 6.65 -3.35 14.00
CA GLU A 22 7.48 -2.69 15.01
C GLU A 22 8.76 -3.47 15.31
N ARG A 23 8.79 -4.75 14.99
CA ARG A 23 10.01 -5.57 15.14
C ARG A 23 10.95 -5.43 13.96
N GLN A 24 10.50 -4.85 12.86
CA GLN A 24 11.33 -4.70 11.69
C GLN A 24 12.28 -3.53 11.87
N GLU A 25 13.50 -3.72 11.43
CA GLU A 25 14.51 -2.67 11.49
C GLU A 25 14.08 -1.47 10.67
N ALA A 26 14.19 -0.29 11.27
CA ALA A 26 13.91 0.98 10.62
C ALA A 26 12.45 1.21 10.24
N MET A 27 11.52 0.48 10.85
CA MET A 27 10.09 0.68 10.66
C MET A 27 9.42 1.11 11.96
N GLN A 28 8.42 1.98 11.83
CA GLN A 28 7.66 2.47 12.97
C GLN A 28 6.20 2.61 12.55
N VAL A 29 5.29 2.04 13.33
CA VAL A 29 3.86 2.23 13.12
C VAL A 29 3.47 3.52 13.84
N VAL A 30 3.07 4.52 13.07
CA VAL A 30 2.76 5.84 13.64
C VAL A 30 1.29 6.01 13.97
N GLY A 31 0.45 5.08 13.58
CA GLY A 31 -0.96 5.13 13.92
C GLY A 31 -1.73 3.97 13.34
N ILE A 32 -2.93 3.77 13.89
CA ILE A 32 -3.87 2.76 13.41
C ILE A 32 -5.21 3.46 13.28
N ALA A 33 -5.83 3.34 12.11
CA ALA A 33 -7.13 3.91 11.84
C ALA A 33 -8.10 2.77 11.53
N HIS A 34 -9.35 2.90 11.95
CA HIS A 34 -10.36 1.89 11.70
C HIS A 34 -11.46 2.35 10.73
N ASP A 35 -11.36 3.58 10.26
CA ASP A 35 -12.23 4.09 9.21
C ASP A 35 -11.48 5.13 8.37
N GLY A 36 -12.10 5.55 7.27
CA GLY A 36 -11.44 6.44 6.34
C GLY A 36 -11.25 7.86 6.85
N GLU A 37 -12.16 8.34 7.66
CA GLU A 37 -12.05 9.68 8.22
C GLU A 37 -10.84 9.76 9.16
N GLU A 38 -10.70 8.76 10.02
CA GLU A 38 -9.57 8.66 10.92
C GLU A 38 -8.27 8.49 10.13
N THR A 39 -8.33 7.73 9.04
CA THR A 39 -7.17 7.53 8.18
C THR A 39 -6.65 8.86 7.64
N LEU A 40 -7.55 9.67 7.09
CA LEU A 40 -7.17 10.97 6.54
C LEU A 40 -6.62 11.90 7.61
N ALA A 41 -7.24 11.90 8.79
CA ALA A 41 -6.76 12.74 9.89
C ALA A 41 -5.34 12.34 10.31
N LEU A 42 -5.07 11.05 10.39
CA LEU A 42 -3.74 10.56 10.77
C LEU A 42 -2.70 10.78 9.69
N ILE A 43 -3.09 10.71 8.43
CA ILE A 43 -2.18 11.05 7.34
C ILE A 43 -1.70 12.48 7.48
N GLU A 44 -2.62 13.39 7.73
CA GLU A 44 -2.27 14.79 7.88
C GLU A 44 -1.43 15.04 9.13
N GLU A 45 -1.81 14.43 10.25
CA GLU A 45 -1.15 14.64 11.52
C GLU A 45 0.22 13.98 11.61
N ARG A 46 0.33 12.74 11.14
CA ARG A 46 1.54 11.94 11.36
C ARG A 46 2.46 11.86 10.16
N GLU A 47 2.00 12.27 9.00
CA GLU A 47 2.77 12.27 7.76
C GLU A 47 3.51 10.95 7.51
N PRO A 48 2.77 9.84 7.40
CA PRO A 48 3.39 8.53 7.18
C PRO A 48 4.03 8.46 5.80
N ASN A 49 5.02 7.60 5.67
CA ASN A 49 5.64 7.31 4.37
C ASN A 49 4.79 6.32 3.59
N VAL A 50 4.18 5.36 4.29
CA VAL A 50 3.39 4.30 3.67
C VAL A 50 2.09 4.14 4.45
N VAL A 51 0.99 3.95 3.74
CA VAL A 51 -0.31 3.63 4.34
C VAL A 51 -0.72 2.25 3.85
N LEU A 52 -1.03 1.36 4.78
CA LEU A 52 -1.65 0.07 4.46
C LEU A 52 -3.14 0.32 4.56
N LEU A 53 -3.83 0.26 3.43
CA LEU A 53 -5.22 0.72 3.34
C LEU A 53 -6.16 -0.40 2.95
N ASP A 54 -7.08 -0.73 3.84
CA ASP A 54 -8.14 -1.68 3.55
C ASP A 54 -9.21 -1.00 2.67
N ILE A 55 -9.81 -1.78 1.80
CA ILE A 55 -10.86 -1.28 0.92
C ILE A 55 -12.14 -1.01 1.70
N THR A 56 -12.51 -1.94 2.58
CA THR A 56 -13.80 -1.88 3.28
C THR A 56 -13.65 -1.39 4.70
N MET A 57 -14.12 -0.18 4.96
CA MET A 57 -14.13 0.41 6.28
C MET A 57 -15.42 1.19 6.48
N PRO A 58 -15.89 1.35 7.73
CA PRO A 58 -17.10 2.12 7.98
C PRO A 58 -16.88 3.61 7.80
N HIS A 59 -17.95 4.35 7.69
CA HIS A 59 -18.01 5.81 7.53
C HIS A 59 -17.45 6.26 6.19
N LEU A 60 -16.14 6.18 6.00
CA LEU A 60 -15.49 6.47 4.73
C LEU A 60 -14.63 5.26 4.41
N ASP A 61 -14.85 4.63 3.27
CA ASP A 61 -14.12 3.44 2.89
C ASP A 61 -12.78 3.78 2.22
N GLY A 62 -12.03 2.74 1.86
CA GLY A 62 -10.73 2.93 1.23
C GLY A 62 -10.80 3.71 -0.07
N LEU A 63 -11.84 3.50 -0.85
CA LEU A 63 -12.02 4.24 -2.10
C LEU A 63 -12.21 5.74 -1.81
N GLY A 64 -13.02 6.06 -0.82
CA GLY A 64 -13.21 7.45 -0.42
C GLY A 64 -11.93 8.12 0.04
N VAL A 65 -11.09 7.38 0.76
CA VAL A 65 -9.78 7.89 1.15
C VAL A 65 -8.93 8.21 -0.08
N MET A 66 -8.90 7.29 -1.05
CA MET A 66 -8.15 7.50 -2.27
C MET A 66 -8.66 8.69 -3.08
N GLU A 67 -9.97 8.86 -3.14
CA GLU A 67 -10.55 9.98 -3.85
C GLU A 67 -10.12 11.31 -3.24
N ARG A 68 -10.06 11.38 -1.93
CA ARG A 68 -9.60 12.60 -1.26
C ARG A 68 -8.11 12.81 -1.45
N LEU A 69 -7.31 11.74 -1.38
CA LEU A 69 -5.89 11.85 -1.59
C LEU A 69 -5.54 12.25 -3.02
N SER A 70 -6.41 11.93 -3.98
CA SER A 70 -6.16 12.30 -5.37
C SER A 70 -6.15 13.83 -5.57
N GLN A 71 -6.69 14.57 -4.61
CA GLN A 71 -6.67 16.04 -4.64
C GLN A 71 -5.34 16.62 -4.13
N VAL A 72 -4.51 15.80 -3.53
CA VAL A 72 -3.23 16.21 -2.97
C VAL A 72 -2.13 15.98 -4.02
N PRO A 73 -1.18 16.89 -4.19
CA PRO A 73 -0.08 16.67 -5.14
C PRO A 73 0.65 15.37 -4.88
N VAL A 74 1.01 14.68 -5.95
CA VAL A 74 1.64 13.35 -5.85
C VAL A 74 2.86 13.35 -4.93
N ALA A 75 3.67 14.39 -5.00
CA ALA A 75 4.89 14.48 -4.20
C ALA A 75 4.62 14.57 -2.70
N GLU A 76 3.40 14.95 -2.32
CA GLU A 76 3.03 15.12 -0.92
C GLU A 76 2.23 13.95 -0.36
N ARG A 77 1.93 12.96 -1.18
CA ARG A 77 1.14 11.81 -0.75
C ARG A 77 2.02 10.71 -0.19
N PRO A 78 1.52 9.97 0.81
CA PRO A 78 2.20 8.74 1.20
C PRO A 78 2.06 7.70 0.09
N ARG A 79 2.89 6.68 0.12
CA ARG A 79 2.71 5.53 -0.73
C ARG A 79 1.54 4.72 -0.18
N ILE A 80 0.73 4.18 -1.07
CA ILE A 80 -0.47 3.45 -0.67
C ILE A 80 -0.36 1.99 -1.10
N ILE A 81 -0.40 1.10 -0.11
CA ILE A 81 -0.50 -0.34 -0.35
C ILE A 81 -1.91 -0.75 0.05
N VAL A 82 -2.70 -1.17 -0.90
CA VAL A 82 -4.10 -1.56 -0.65
C VAL A 82 -4.15 -3.01 -0.19
N LEU A 83 -4.86 -3.25 0.90
CA LEU A 83 -5.10 -4.60 1.42
C LEU A 83 -6.51 -4.99 1.01
N THR A 84 -6.67 -6.08 0.29
CA THR A 84 -7.97 -6.47 -0.22
C THR A 84 -8.24 -7.95 -0.04
N ALA A 85 -9.49 -8.27 0.33
CA ALA A 85 -9.92 -9.67 0.40
C ALA A 85 -10.42 -10.16 -0.96
N PHE A 86 -10.75 -9.24 -1.85
CA PHE A 86 -11.34 -9.56 -3.15
C PHE A 86 -10.58 -8.86 -4.26
N GLY A 87 -10.22 -9.63 -5.28
CA GLY A 87 -9.50 -9.10 -6.40
C GLY A 87 -10.38 -8.74 -7.58
N ARG A 88 -11.42 -7.97 -7.38
CA ARG A 88 -12.28 -7.53 -8.48
C ARG A 88 -11.53 -6.57 -9.39
N GLU A 89 -11.61 -6.84 -10.67
CA GLU A 89 -10.88 -6.06 -11.66
C GLU A 89 -11.27 -4.58 -11.66
N ASP A 90 -12.54 -4.29 -11.59
CA ASP A 90 -13.02 -2.90 -11.60
C ASP A 90 -12.54 -2.11 -10.38
N ILE A 91 -12.50 -2.76 -9.23
CA ILE A 91 -12.03 -2.13 -8.00
C ILE A 91 -10.53 -1.86 -8.08
N ILE A 92 -9.77 -2.84 -8.53
CA ILE A 92 -8.31 -2.70 -8.65
C ILE A 92 -7.97 -1.57 -9.62
N ARG A 93 -8.67 -1.51 -10.75
CA ARG A 93 -8.44 -0.44 -11.73
C ARG A 93 -8.77 0.93 -11.14
N ARG A 94 -9.88 1.02 -10.43
CA ARG A 94 -10.29 2.28 -9.83
C ARG A 94 -9.25 2.79 -8.83
N PHE A 95 -8.78 1.90 -7.95
CA PHE A 95 -7.76 2.28 -6.98
C PHE A 95 -6.44 2.66 -7.67
N THR A 96 -6.07 1.91 -8.69
CA THR A 96 -4.85 2.20 -9.45
C THR A 96 -4.93 3.57 -10.11
N ASP A 97 -6.07 3.88 -10.71
CA ASP A 97 -6.27 5.17 -11.36
C ASP A 97 -6.19 6.33 -10.37
N LEU A 98 -6.60 6.09 -9.14
CA LEU A 98 -6.55 7.12 -8.09
C LEU A 98 -5.18 7.24 -7.43
N GLY A 99 -4.25 6.36 -7.77
CA GLY A 99 -2.88 6.50 -7.31
C GLY A 99 -2.38 5.46 -6.32
N ALA A 100 -3.09 4.35 -6.14
CA ALA A 100 -2.59 3.27 -5.30
C ALA A 100 -1.30 2.72 -5.92
N ASP A 101 -0.34 2.42 -5.06
CA ASP A 101 0.98 1.99 -5.52
C ASP A 101 1.13 0.49 -5.62
N TYR A 102 0.46 -0.24 -4.75
CA TYR A 102 0.53 -1.70 -4.77
C TYR A 102 -0.69 -2.29 -4.09
N PHE A 103 -0.97 -3.57 -4.39
CA PHE A 103 -2.10 -4.30 -3.81
C PHE A 103 -1.58 -5.59 -3.19
N VAL A 104 -2.14 -5.93 -2.04
CA VAL A 104 -1.83 -7.19 -1.36
C VAL A 104 -3.16 -7.88 -1.06
N VAL A 105 -3.28 -9.14 -1.49
CA VAL A 105 -4.52 -9.92 -1.32
C VAL A 105 -4.46 -10.65 0.01
N LYS A 106 -5.53 -10.54 0.79
CA LYS A 106 -5.66 -11.24 2.07
C LYS A 106 -6.06 -12.70 1.81
N PRO A 107 -5.54 -13.66 2.56
CA PRO A 107 -4.49 -13.52 3.56
C PRO A 107 -3.12 -13.41 2.90
N PHE A 108 -2.20 -12.73 3.57
CA PHE A 108 -0.88 -12.48 3.00
C PHE A 108 0.23 -12.84 3.99
N ASP A 109 1.44 -12.97 3.46
CA ASP A 109 2.61 -13.25 4.27
C ASP A 109 3.17 -11.94 4.79
N LEU A 110 3.36 -11.86 6.11
CA LEU A 110 3.83 -10.64 6.75
C LEU A 110 5.24 -10.24 6.29
N HIS A 111 6.10 -11.23 6.05
CA HIS A 111 7.45 -10.93 5.58
C HIS A 111 7.44 -10.36 4.17
N VAL A 112 6.56 -10.87 3.33
CA VAL A 112 6.42 -10.35 1.96
C VAL A 112 5.91 -8.90 2.02
N LEU A 113 4.93 -8.64 2.89
CA LEU A 113 4.43 -7.28 3.05
C LEU A 113 5.54 -6.33 3.51
N ALA A 114 6.33 -6.74 4.49
CA ALA A 114 7.42 -5.91 4.98
C ALA A 114 8.43 -5.61 3.86
N ASP A 115 8.72 -6.60 3.02
CA ASP A 115 9.63 -6.39 1.90
C ASP A 115 9.08 -5.38 0.90
N ARG A 116 7.77 -5.42 0.64
CA ARG A 116 7.15 -4.44 -0.26
C ARG A 116 7.22 -3.03 0.33
N ILE A 117 7.00 -2.92 1.62
CA ILE A 117 7.10 -1.63 2.29
C ILE A 117 8.51 -1.07 2.14
N ARG A 118 9.53 -1.89 2.33
CA ARG A 118 10.92 -1.46 2.18
C ARG A 118 11.22 -1.02 0.76
N GLN A 119 10.67 -1.70 -0.22
CA GLN A 119 10.87 -1.35 -1.63
C GLN A 119 10.37 0.05 -1.93
N PHE A 120 9.17 0.38 -1.46
CA PHE A 120 8.61 1.71 -1.71
C PHE A 120 9.40 2.79 -1.01
N ALA A 121 9.94 2.51 0.17
CA ALA A 121 10.78 3.47 0.86
C ALA A 121 12.12 3.64 0.14
N GLY A 122 12.72 2.52 -0.29
CA GLY A 122 13.98 2.54 -1.00
C GLY A 122 13.86 3.20 -2.37
N ASP A 123 12.72 3.02 -3.02
CA ASP A 123 12.46 3.61 -4.31
C ASP A 123 12.55 5.14 -4.26
N ALA A 124 12.07 5.73 -3.19
CA ALA A 124 12.13 7.16 -3.02
C ALA A 124 13.53 7.65 -2.67
N ALA A 125 14.32 6.80 -2.02
CA ALA A 125 15.64 7.18 -1.54
C ALA A 125 16.75 6.87 -2.53
N ASP A 126 16.71 5.70 -3.14
CA ASP A 126 17.77 5.24 -4.04
C ASP A 126 17.19 4.33 -5.12
N ASP A 127 16.93 4.92 -6.24
CA ASP A 127 16.32 4.26 -7.36
C ASP A 127 17.18 3.10 -7.92
N SER A 128 18.49 3.27 -7.93
CA SER A 128 19.35 2.24 -8.50
C SER A 128 19.38 0.97 -7.65
N VAL A 129 19.36 1.11 -6.36
CA VAL A 129 19.34 -0.05 -5.46
C VAL A 129 18.04 -0.82 -5.61
N VAL A 130 16.94 -0.10 -5.70
CA VAL A 130 15.64 -0.73 -5.88
C VAL A 130 15.60 -1.53 -7.17
N ARG A 131 16.14 -0.98 -8.23
CA ARG A 131 16.12 -1.67 -9.53
C ARG A 131 16.90 -2.98 -9.48
N GLU A 132 18.03 -3.02 -8.81
CA GLU A 132 18.79 -4.24 -8.69
C GLU A 132 18.03 -5.31 -7.92
N THR A 133 17.41 -4.90 -6.84
CA THR A 133 16.62 -5.81 -6.03
C THR A 133 15.47 -6.39 -6.83
N ASP A 134 14.80 -5.54 -7.57
CA ASP A 134 13.67 -5.98 -8.38
C ASP A 134 14.08 -7.00 -9.43
N ALA A 135 15.23 -6.82 -10.01
CA ALA A 135 15.70 -7.74 -11.02
C ALA A 135 15.91 -9.15 -10.47
N GLU A 136 16.28 -9.25 -9.23
CA GLU A 136 16.48 -10.54 -8.59
C GLU A 136 15.21 -11.19 -8.14
N ILE A 137 14.30 -10.38 -7.61
CA ILE A 137 13.11 -10.91 -6.98
C ILE A 137 12.08 -11.36 -7.97
N SER A 138 11.61 -10.45 -8.79
CA SER A 138 10.45 -10.73 -9.60
C SER A 138 10.24 -9.64 -10.62
N GLN A 139 9.84 -10.04 -11.81
CA GLN A 139 9.51 -9.10 -12.85
C GLN A 139 8.32 -8.22 -12.49
N PRO A 140 7.25 -8.80 -11.96
CA PRO A 140 6.09 -7.99 -11.59
C PRO A 140 6.42 -6.89 -10.60
N THR A 141 7.31 -7.17 -9.68
CA THR A 141 7.70 -6.20 -8.68
C THR A 141 8.36 -4.99 -9.33
N ARG A 142 9.25 -5.25 -10.28
CA ARG A 142 9.90 -4.14 -10.97
C ARG A 142 8.91 -3.25 -11.66
N MET A 143 7.89 -3.85 -12.26
CA MET A 143 6.88 -3.07 -12.94
C MET A 143 6.09 -2.21 -11.98
N ALA A 144 5.82 -2.73 -10.80
CA ALA A 144 5.13 -1.97 -9.77
C ALA A 144 5.93 -0.77 -9.31
N MET A 145 7.26 -0.84 -9.40
CA MET A 145 8.12 0.26 -8.98
C MET A 145 8.12 1.43 -9.93
N ARG A 146 7.46 1.32 -11.06
CA ARG A 146 7.39 2.40 -12.04
C ARG A 146 5.94 2.77 -12.29
N PRO A 147 5.29 3.36 -11.29
CA PRO A 147 3.84 3.57 -11.34
C PRO A 147 3.35 4.39 -12.53
N LEU A 148 4.10 5.38 -12.94
CA LEU A 148 3.66 6.25 -14.03
C LEU A 148 3.66 5.56 -15.39
N ILE A 149 4.51 4.57 -15.55
CA ILE A 149 4.68 3.88 -16.82
C ILE A 149 3.92 2.56 -16.84
N ASN A 150 3.88 1.89 -15.72
CA ASN A 150 3.41 0.51 -15.67
C ASN A 150 2.15 0.27 -14.85
N ARG A 151 1.31 1.28 -14.67
CA ARG A 151 0.09 1.10 -13.89
C ARG A 151 -0.81 0.02 -14.47
N GLU A 152 -1.01 0.03 -15.78
CA GLU A 152 -1.83 -1.00 -16.40
C GLU A 152 -1.19 -2.38 -16.32
N ALA A 153 0.12 -2.44 -16.49
CA ALA A 153 0.84 -3.70 -16.37
C ALA A 153 0.74 -4.24 -14.94
N MET A 154 0.81 -3.35 -13.95
CA MET A 154 0.65 -3.75 -12.56
C MET A 154 -0.74 -4.33 -12.32
N VAL A 155 -1.78 -3.69 -12.83
CA VAL A 155 -3.14 -4.18 -12.68
C VAL A 155 -3.29 -5.55 -13.32
N THR A 156 -2.80 -5.72 -14.53
CA THR A 156 -2.88 -6.98 -15.25
C THR A 156 -2.15 -8.09 -14.50
N GLU A 157 -0.95 -7.79 -14.02
CA GLU A 157 -0.16 -8.76 -13.28
C GLU A 157 -0.87 -9.18 -12.00
N LEU A 158 -1.41 -8.21 -11.28
CA LEU A 158 -2.10 -8.48 -10.04
C LEU A 158 -3.35 -9.33 -10.26
N LEU A 159 -4.13 -9.02 -11.27
CA LEU A 159 -5.32 -9.79 -11.60
C LEU A 159 -4.97 -11.22 -11.94
N HIS A 160 -3.90 -11.42 -12.68
CA HIS A 160 -3.44 -12.76 -13.01
C HIS A 160 -3.07 -13.56 -11.77
N ARG A 161 -2.37 -12.92 -10.83
CA ARG A 161 -1.92 -13.58 -9.60
C ARG A 161 -3.07 -14.03 -8.71
N ILE A 162 -4.18 -13.32 -8.73
CA ILE A 162 -5.34 -13.67 -7.91
C ILE A 162 -6.35 -14.52 -8.67
N GLY A 163 -6.00 -14.98 -9.87
CA GLY A 163 -6.81 -15.93 -10.60
C GLY A 163 -7.91 -15.32 -11.46
N ILE A 164 -7.84 -14.06 -11.76
CA ILE A 164 -8.81 -13.41 -12.66
C ILE A 164 -8.20 -13.39 -14.06
N PRO A 165 -8.89 -14.01 -15.04
CA PRO A 165 -8.38 -14.08 -16.41
C PRO A 165 -8.32 -12.72 -17.11
#